data_8282a80de125f183c4196de899fc242f
#
_entry.id   8282a80de125f183c4196de899fc242f
#
_cell.length_a   1.000
_cell.length_b   1.000
_cell.length_c   1.000
_cell.angle_alpha   90.00
_cell.angle_beta   90.00
_cell.angle_gamma   90.00
#
_symmetry.space_group_name_H-M   'P 1'
#
loop_
_entity.id
_entity.type
_entity.pdbx_description
1 polymer ?
#
loop_
_entity_poly.entity_id
_entity_poly.type
_entity_poly.pdbx_seq_one_letter_code
_entity_poly.pdbx_strand_id
1 'polypeptide(L)'
;MKKRKKIYSVFSFLLAGTLCLSMTACGGTPTPAEDETTSSAPLSGALPVKALQPKHVDENPYMAKSDANIHHDGYNTDSTDEILPLGIYPEINVSFETTNPNASPAIYFDNYGHAVVPLLGGIAIRDLNATETKTLGYFSPMQHDGGGYVIQSSYTFLDSKNRVVCPTSNNHVLILRTTEEDGSVIPEFEKVLDIDIKAAAETALGKELTQNLLSVVFDYDGNLWFATGGFRIYPEREQQGVLGYIARSAIDAILSGEQADLSDAVFVYELTPGEGAENGIAASKDGAVILTNQNCYLLRANNGVEAVWCTPYESVGAKVSGEGDKTTGGGLAWGGGCSPSLTPDLVMFTDNADPVKLL
;
A
#
# COMPACT_ATOMS: atom_id res chain seq x y z
N MET A 1 -45.89 7.65 -25.68
CA MET A 1 -45.06 7.05 -24.59
C MET A 1 -43.78 6.49 -25.20
N LYS A 2 -42.66 7.22 -25.09
CA LYS A 2 -41.33 6.79 -25.56
C LYS A 2 -40.57 6.12 -24.42
N LYS A 3 -40.27 4.82 -24.56
CA LYS A 3 -39.42 4.07 -23.61
C LYS A 3 -37.99 4.59 -23.71
N ARG A 4 -37.48 5.21 -22.64
CA ARG A 4 -36.06 5.51 -22.47
C ARG A 4 -35.33 4.22 -22.08
N LYS A 5 -34.46 3.72 -22.97
CA LYS A 5 -33.51 2.67 -22.65
C LYS A 5 -32.41 3.28 -21.76
N LYS A 6 -32.23 2.73 -20.58
CA LYS A 6 -31.07 3.04 -19.71
C LYS A 6 -29.84 2.38 -20.33
N ILE A 7 -28.92 3.19 -20.77
CA ILE A 7 -27.57 2.75 -21.16
C ILE A 7 -26.78 2.70 -19.86
N TYR A 8 -26.56 1.52 -19.32
CA TYR A 8 -25.58 1.32 -18.24
C TYR A 8 -24.20 1.25 -18.88
N SER A 9 -23.32 2.08 -18.38
CA SER A 9 -21.97 2.31 -18.84
C SER A 9 -21.12 1.03 -18.78
N VAL A 10 -20.58 0.64 -19.92
CA VAL A 10 -19.63 -0.47 -20.13
C VAL A 10 -18.23 -0.12 -19.61
N PHE A 11 -18.06 1.01 -18.90
CA PHE A 11 -16.73 1.53 -18.51
C PHE A 11 -16.05 0.81 -17.32
N SER A 12 -16.78 0.01 -16.55
CA SER A 12 -16.19 -0.69 -15.37
C SER A 12 -15.45 -1.97 -15.72
N PHE A 13 -15.61 -2.53 -16.90
CA PHE A 13 -14.99 -3.82 -17.28
C PHE A 13 -13.58 -3.71 -17.89
N LEU A 14 -13.17 -2.53 -18.33
CA LEU A 14 -11.85 -2.37 -18.97
C LEU A 14 -10.69 -2.20 -17.98
N LEU A 15 -10.94 -1.82 -16.74
CA LEU A 15 -9.87 -1.62 -15.76
C LEU A 15 -9.39 -2.94 -15.14
N ALA A 16 -10.26 -3.94 -14.99
CA ALA A 16 -9.90 -5.26 -14.47
C ALA A 16 -9.09 -6.10 -15.47
N GLY A 17 -9.26 -5.85 -16.77
CA GLY A 17 -8.56 -6.60 -17.82
C GLY A 17 -7.09 -6.21 -17.99
N THR A 18 -6.72 -5.00 -17.62
CA THR A 18 -5.36 -4.49 -17.86
C THR A 18 -4.38 -4.90 -16.75
N LEU A 19 -4.87 -5.16 -15.53
CA LEU A 19 -4.02 -5.66 -14.44
C LEU A 19 -3.64 -7.14 -14.59
N CYS A 20 -4.49 -7.94 -15.26
CA CYS A 20 -4.19 -9.38 -15.48
C CYS A 20 -3.23 -9.65 -16.65
N LEU A 21 -3.00 -8.69 -17.55
CA LEU A 21 -2.15 -8.88 -18.73
C LEU A 21 -0.67 -8.57 -18.51
N SER A 22 -0.31 -7.91 -17.41
CA SER A 22 1.10 -7.60 -17.11
C SER A 22 1.84 -8.72 -16.37
N MET A 23 1.16 -9.80 -15.95
CA MET A 23 1.83 -10.93 -15.29
C MET A 23 2.17 -12.11 -16.22
N THR A 24 1.91 -12.01 -17.53
CA THR A 24 2.17 -13.10 -18.50
C THR A 24 3.44 -12.94 -19.33
N ALA A 25 4.33 -12.02 -18.98
CA ALA A 25 5.55 -11.78 -19.77
C ALA A 25 6.79 -12.59 -19.33
N CYS A 26 6.64 -13.69 -18.57
CA CYS A 26 7.74 -14.63 -18.28
C CYS A 26 7.36 -16.08 -18.57
N GLY A 27 6.90 -16.36 -19.78
CA GLY A 27 6.60 -17.70 -20.29
C GLY A 27 7.45 -18.04 -21.50
N GLY A 28 8.77 -18.07 -21.36
CA GLY A 28 9.64 -18.75 -22.31
C GLY A 28 9.61 -20.25 -22.04
N THR A 29 9.23 -21.06 -23.03
CA THR A 29 9.36 -22.52 -23.00
C THR A 29 10.82 -22.89 -22.73
N PRO A 30 11.14 -23.70 -21.70
CA PRO A 30 12.52 -24.14 -21.51
C PRO A 30 12.89 -25.15 -22.61
N THR A 31 13.84 -24.79 -23.44
CA THR A 31 14.60 -25.73 -24.22
C THR A 31 15.49 -26.51 -23.24
N PRO A 32 15.62 -27.84 -23.35
CA PRO A 32 16.54 -28.58 -22.49
C PRO A 32 17.97 -28.08 -22.74
N ALA A 33 18.56 -27.45 -21.73
CA ALA A 33 19.97 -27.11 -21.77
C ALA A 33 20.80 -28.38 -21.53
N GLU A 34 21.74 -28.62 -22.40
CA GLU A 34 22.78 -29.60 -22.20
C GLU A 34 23.59 -29.27 -20.94
N ASP A 35 23.92 -30.33 -20.22
CA ASP A 35 24.60 -30.33 -18.94
C ASP A 35 26.06 -29.85 -19.11
N GLU A 36 26.28 -28.54 -19.11
CA GLU A 36 27.63 -28.00 -18.93
C GLU A 36 27.89 -27.82 -17.44
N THR A 37 28.58 -28.81 -16.85
CA THR A 37 29.23 -28.70 -15.56
C THR A 37 30.30 -27.60 -15.62
N THR A 38 29.93 -26.36 -15.53
CA THR A 38 30.87 -25.27 -15.24
C THR A 38 31.21 -25.31 -13.77
N SER A 39 32.35 -25.93 -13.46
CA SER A 39 33.06 -25.74 -12.23
C SER A 39 33.30 -24.23 -12.02
N SER A 40 32.46 -23.59 -11.24
CA SER A 40 32.72 -22.24 -10.80
C SER A 40 33.93 -22.26 -9.87
N ALA A 41 35.08 -21.81 -10.38
CA ALA A 41 36.23 -21.52 -9.53
C ALA A 41 35.77 -20.57 -8.43
N PRO A 42 36.14 -20.79 -7.15
CA PRO A 42 35.79 -19.87 -6.09
C PRO A 42 36.35 -18.49 -6.46
N LEU A 43 35.51 -17.45 -6.39
CA LEU A 43 35.91 -16.05 -6.54
C LEU A 43 37.04 -15.77 -5.53
N SER A 44 38.30 -15.88 -5.97
CA SER A 44 39.44 -15.51 -5.16
C SER A 44 39.45 -14.01 -5.00
N GLY A 45 39.06 -13.53 -3.84
CA GLY A 45 39.02 -12.10 -3.53
C GLY A 45 37.76 -11.65 -2.82
N ALA A 46 36.90 -12.54 -2.39
CA ALA A 46 35.85 -12.17 -1.45
C ALA A 46 36.51 -11.57 -0.22
N LEU A 47 36.45 -10.24 -0.06
CA LEU A 47 36.76 -9.61 1.19
C LEU A 47 35.95 -10.31 2.27
N PRO A 48 36.52 -10.62 3.47
CA PRO A 48 35.75 -11.18 4.55
C PRO A 48 34.63 -10.17 4.85
N VAL A 49 33.43 -10.46 4.39
CA VAL A 49 32.25 -9.71 4.77
C VAL A 49 32.14 -9.94 6.28
N LYS A 50 32.54 -8.93 7.06
CA LYS A 50 32.23 -8.90 8.47
C LYS A 50 30.74 -9.12 8.52
N ALA A 51 30.28 -10.25 9.08
CA ALA A 51 28.88 -10.56 9.17
C ALA A 51 28.15 -9.32 9.69
N LEU A 52 27.40 -8.66 8.83
CA LEU A 52 26.55 -7.55 9.25
C LEU A 52 25.61 -8.17 10.26
N GLN A 53 25.75 -7.79 11.54
CA GLN A 53 24.74 -8.15 12.51
C GLN A 53 23.50 -7.38 12.06
N PRO A 54 22.40 -8.06 11.64
CA PRO A 54 21.20 -7.36 11.27
C PRO A 54 20.76 -6.54 12.48
N LYS A 55 20.67 -5.23 12.33
CA LYS A 55 19.98 -4.41 13.29
C LYS A 55 18.50 -4.62 13.04
N HIS A 56 17.77 -5.17 14.00
CA HIS A 56 16.33 -5.20 13.95
C HIS A 56 15.82 -3.76 13.83
N VAL A 57 14.85 -3.56 12.98
CA VAL A 57 14.11 -2.31 12.93
C VAL A 57 13.20 -2.23 14.17
N ASP A 58 12.95 -1.02 14.63
CA ASP A 58 12.04 -0.83 15.75
C ASP A 58 10.61 -1.18 15.37
N GLU A 59 9.91 -1.93 16.22
CA GLU A 59 8.48 -2.19 16.04
C GLU A 59 7.68 -0.89 16.08
N ASN A 60 6.77 -0.70 15.15
CA ASN A 60 5.82 0.42 15.18
C ASN A 60 4.71 0.10 16.19
N PRO A 61 4.54 0.88 17.28
CA PRO A 61 3.57 0.57 18.33
C PRO A 61 2.11 0.73 17.90
N TYR A 62 1.87 1.29 16.71
CA TYR A 62 0.54 1.52 16.14
C TYR A 62 0.18 0.57 14.99
N MET A 63 1.08 -0.33 14.64
CA MET A 63 0.85 -1.37 13.64
C MET A 63 0.88 -2.75 14.29
N ALA A 64 0.27 -3.75 13.67
CA ALA A 64 0.39 -5.14 14.10
C ALA A 64 1.86 -5.60 14.07
N LYS A 65 2.20 -6.56 14.92
CA LYS A 65 3.62 -6.94 15.11
C LYS A 65 4.20 -7.80 14.00
N SER A 66 3.37 -8.59 13.35
CA SER A 66 3.78 -9.41 12.22
C SER A 66 3.21 -8.81 10.94
N ASP A 67 3.21 -9.49 9.88
CA ASP A 67 2.73 -9.15 8.52
C ASP A 67 1.59 -8.11 8.44
N ALA A 68 1.86 -6.90 8.94
CA ALA A 68 0.85 -5.86 9.12
C ALA A 68 0.40 -5.22 7.80
N ASN A 69 1.25 -5.22 6.78
CA ASN A 69 0.98 -4.64 5.47
C ASN A 69 1.64 -5.46 4.36
N ILE A 70 1.55 -5.01 3.10
CA ILE A 70 2.16 -5.68 1.93
C ILE A 70 3.70 -5.82 2.06
N HIS A 71 4.34 -5.02 2.89
CA HIS A 71 5.77 -4.99 3.13
C HIS A 71 6.16 -5.46 4.55
N HIS A 72 5.25 -6.13 5.22
CA HIS A 72 5.32 -6.72 6.56
C HIS A 72 5.28 -5.71 7.70
N ASP A 73 6.02 -4.63 7.67
CA ASP A 73 6.17 -3.69 8.79
C ASP A 73 6.18 -2.21 8.36
N GLY A 74 6.30 -1.30 9.34
CA GLY A 74 6.32 0.13 9.09
C GLY A 74 7.56 0.63 8.33
N TYR A 75 8.68 -0.09 8.40
CA TYR A 75 9.90 0.19 7.63
C TYR A 75 9.85 -0.33 6.19
N ASN A 76 8.81 -1.09 5.84
CA ASN A 76 8.71 -1.79 4.56
C ASN A 76 9.92 -2.69 4.30
N THR A 77 10.28 -3.53 5.27
CA THR A 77 11.49 -4.37 5.17
C THR A 77 11.32 -5.60 4.29
N ASP A 78 10.08 -5.95 3.95
CA ASP A 78 9.74 -7.20 3.26
C ASP A 78 10.29 -8.45 3.97
N SER A 79 10.45 -8.37 5.31
CA SER A 79 10.93 -9.47 6.14
C SER A 79 9.95 -9.79 7.25
N THR A 80 9.91 -11.05 7.63
CA THR A 80 9.07 -11.55 8.72
C THR A 80 9.92 -12.23 9.78
N ASP A 81 9.54 -12.05 11.05
CA ASP A 81 10.13 -12.77 12.18
C ASP A 81 9.51 -14.17 12.37
N GLU A 82 8.50 -14.52 11.57
CA GLU A 82 7.85 -15.82 11.62
C GLU A 82 8.79 -16.92 11.11
N ILE A 83 8.81 -18.02 11.83
CA ILE A 83 9.61 -19.20 11.44
C ILE A 83 8.95 -19.86 10.23
N LEU A 84 9.52 -19.61 9.07
CA LEU A 84 9.07 -20.29 7.87
C LEU A 84 9.46 -21.78 7.91
N PRO A 85 8.58 -22.68 7.47
CA PRO A 85 8.87 -24.09 7.39
C PRO A 85 9.93 -24.33 6.30
N LEU A 86 11.21 -24.37 6.69
CA LEU A 86 12.32 -24.71 5.81
C LEU A 86 12.50 -26.22 5.82
N GLY A 87 12.09 -26.89 4.77
CA GLY A 87 12.26 -28.34 4.68
C GLY A 87 11.62 -28.98 3.45
N ILE A 88 11.83 -30.30 3.31
CA ILE A 88 11.15 -31.09 2.27
C ILE A 88 9.79 -31.49 2.86
N TYR A 89 8.72 -30.98 2.27
CA TYR A 89 7.36 -31.36 2.59
C TYR A 89 6.91 -32.46 1.65
N PRO A 90 6.44 -33.61 2.15
CA PRO A 90 5.99 -34.71 1.30
C PRO A 90 4.71 -34.39 0.54
N GLU A 91 3.92 -33.44 1.05
CA GLU A 91 2.64 -33.05 0.44
C GLU A 91 2.47 -31.55 0.49
N ILE A 92 2.17 -30.94 -0.65
CA ILE A 92 1.72 -29.56 -0.78
C ILE A 92 0.26 -29.61 -1.16
N ASN A 93 -0.62 -29.13 -0.28
CA ASN A 93 -2.01 -28.97 -0.59
C ASN A 93 -2.22 -27.62 -1.26
N VAL A 94 -2.75 -27.61 -2.49
CA VAL A 94 -3.08 -26.41 -3.22
C VAL A 94 -4.59 -26.34 -3.35
N SER A 95 -5.19 -25.26 -2.86
CA SER A 95 -6.60 -24.96 -3.09
C SER A 95 -6.75 -23.72 -3.95
N PHE A 96 -7.72 -23.75 -4.87
CA PHE A 96 -8.05 -22.62 -5.71
C PHE A 96 -9.48 -22.17 -5.41
N GLU A 97 -9.64 -20.88 -5.12
CA GLU A 97 -10.95 -20.26 -5.05
C GLU A 97 -11.23 -19.54 -6.37
N THR A 98 -12.21 -20.04 -7.14
CA THR A 98 -12.56 -19.49 -8.46
C THR A 98 -13.72 -18.51 -8.41
N THR A 99 -14.34 -18.34 -7.26
CA THR A 99 -15.59 -17.56 -7.09
C THR A 99 -15.37 -16.06 -6.94
N ASN A 100 -14.14 -15.62 -6.68
CA ASN A 100 -13.82 -14.20 -6.53
C ASN A 100 -12.78 -13.77 -7.57
N PRO A 101 -13.19 -13.01 -8.62
CA PRO A 101 -12.25 -12.53 -9.66
C PRO A 101 -11.30 -11.43 -9.15
N ASN A 102 -11.48 -10.94 -7.92
CA ASN A 102 -10.68 -9.86 -7.35
C ASN A 102 -9.56 -10.48 -6.51
N ALA A 103 -8.44 -10.81 -7.14
CA ALA A 103 -7.25 -11.27 -6.44
C ALA A 103 -6.74 -10.17 -5.49
N SER A 104 -6.34 -10.57 -4.29
CA SER A 104 -5.62 -9.69 -3.39
C SER A 104 -4.15 -9.64 -3.79
N PRO A 105 -3.49 -8.48 -3.74
CA PRO A 105 -2.04 -8.39 -3.92
C PRO A 105 -1.27 -8.93 -2.71
N ALA A 106 -1.90 -9.03 -1.54
CA ALA A 106 -1.28 -9.47 -0.30
C ALA A 106 -2.27 -10.18 0.63
N ILE A 107 -1.72 -10.95 1.55
CA ILE A 107 -2.43 -11.53 2.69
C ILE A 107 -1.67 -11.06 3.93
N TYR A 108 -2.40 -10.49 4.91
CA TYR A 108 -1.85 -10.08 6.19
C TYR A 108 -2.26 -11.06 7.26
N PHE A 109 -1.51 -11.11 8.35
CA PHE A 109 -1.88 -11.93 9.50
C PHE A 109 -2.07 -11.04 10.72
N ASP A 110 -3.23 -11.19 11.37
CA ASP A 110 -3.46 -10.52 12.64
C ASP A 110 -2.75 -11.26 13.79
N ASN A 111 -2.71 -10.65 14.96
CA ASN A 111 -2.04 -11.24 16.13
C ASN A 111 -2.69 -12.54 16.64
N TYR A 112 -3.83 -12.94 16.08
CA TYR A 112 -4.52 -14.21 16.36
C TYR A 112 -4.23 -15.28 15.31
N GLY A 113 -3.48 -14.93 14.25
CA GLY A 113 -3.14 -15.84 13.15
C GLY A 113 -4.23 -15.97 12.09
N HIS A 114 -5.19 -15.04 12.04
CA HIS A 114 -6.17 -15.03 10.96
C HIS A 114 -5.59 -14.40 9.70
N ALA A 115 -5.89 -15.01 8.56
CA ALA A 115 -5.52 -14.45 7.27
C ALA A 115 -6.50 -13.34 6.85
N VAL A 116 -6.04 -12.10 6.88
CA VAL A 116 -6.77 -10.92 6.44
C VAL A 116 -6.45 -10.66 4.98
N VAL A 117 -7.48 -10.69 4.13
CA VAL A 117 -7.35 -10.62 2.67
C VAL A 117 -8.08 -9.38 2.17
N PRO A 118 -7.36 -8.27 1.88
CA PRO A 118 -7.97 -7.11 1.26
C PRO A 118 -8.20 -7.37 -0.23
N LEU A 119 -9.42 -7.11 -0.68
CA LEU A 119 -9.91 -7.29 -2.04
C LEU A 119 -10.39 -5.93 -2.58
N LEU A 120 -10.45 -5.75 -3.88
CA LEU A 120 -11.04 -4.55 -4.47
C LEU A 120 -12.50 -4.34 -4.04
N GLY A 121 -13.23 -5.45 -3.86
CA GLY A 121 -14.65 -5.43 -3.46
C GLY A 121 -14.89 -5.45 -1.96
N GLY A 122 -13.86 -5.49 -1.13
CA GLY A 122 -14.00 -5.54 0.33
C GLY A 122 -12.80 -6.12 1.05
N ILE A 123 -12.99 -6.45 2.33
CA ILE A 123 -11.99 -7.11 3.17
C ILE A 123 -12.59 -8.43 3.68
N ALA A 124 -11.84 -9.51 3.61
CA ALA A 124 -12.25 -10.81 4.14
C ALA A 124 -11.23 -11.33 5.16
N ILE A 125 -11.71 -12.04 6.19
CA ILE A 125 -10.87 -12.91 7.00
C ILE A 125 -11.14 -14.35 6.58
N ARG A 126 -10.05 -15.11 6.36
CA ARG A 126 -10.07 -16.48 5.88
C ARG A 126 -9.51 -17.44 6.93
N ASP A 127 -10.13 -18.60 7.03
CA ASP A 127 -9.57 -19.73 7.76
C ASP A 127 -8.71 -20.56 6.81
N LEU A 128 -7.39 -20.49 7.00
CA LEU A 128 -6.42 -21.24 6.18
C LEU A 128 -6.24 -22.70 6.67
N ASN A 129 -6.76 -23.05 7.86
CA ASN A 129 -6.65 -24.39 8.41
C ASN A 129 -7.78 -25.32 7.96
N ALA A 130 -8.81 -24.76 7.35
CA ALA A 130 -9.91 -25.56 6.81
C ALA A 130 -9.47 -26.33 5.56
N THR A 131 -10.04 -27.52 5.36
CA THR A 131 -9.83 -28.33 4.13
C THR A 131 -10.28 -27.60 2.86
N GLU A 132 -11.25 -26.69 3.01
CA GLU A 132 -11.68 -25.75 2.00
C GLU A 132 -11.59 -24.35 2.59
N THR A 133 -11.09 -23.38 1.84
CA THR A 133 -10.97 -21.99 2.29
C THR A 133 -12.33 -21.46 2.73
N LYS A 134 -12.43 -21.08 4.01
CA LYS A 134 -13.67 -20.59 4.59
C LYS A 134 -13.54 -19.11 4.93
N THR A 135 -14.51 -18.30 4.51
CA THR A 135 -14.63 -16.91 4.98
C THR A 135 -15.25 -16.90 6.37
N LEU A 136 -14.55 -16.30 7.32
CA LEU A 136 -15.00 -16.15 8.71
C LEU A 136 -15.74 -14.85 8.93
N GLY A 137 -15.32 -13.77 8.26
CA GLY A 137 -15.93 -12.47 8.33
C GLY A 137 -15.62 -11.64 7.08
N TYR A 138 -16.43 -10.62 6.81
CA TYR A 138 -16.33 -9.83 5.59
C TYR A 138 -16.85 -8.40 5.79
N PHE A 139 -16.23 -7.46 5.07
CA PHE A 139 -16.74 -6.11 4.82
C PHE A 139 -16.86 -5.86 3.32
N SER A 140 -17.96 -5.29 2.90
CA SER A 140 -18.16 -4.89 1.51
C SER A 140 -18.72 -3.47 1.43
N PRO A 141 -18.06 -2.55 0.71
CA PRO A 141 -18.64 -1.24 0.42
C PRO A 141 -20.05 -1.30 -0.16
N MET A 142 -20.32 -2.28 -0.99
CA MET A 142 -21.66 -2.49 -1.59
C MET A 142 -22.73 -2.80 -0.55
N GLN A 143 -22.40 -3.59 0.45
CA GLN A 143 -23.36 -4.01 1.49
C GLN A 143 -23.55 -2.93 2.55
N HIS A 144 -22.47 -2.25 2.96
CA HIS A 144 -22.50 -1.25 4.03
C HIS A 144 -22.94 0.14 3.57
N ASP A 145 -22.45 0.59 2.42
CA ASP A 145 -22.59 1.97 1.95
C ASP A 145 -23.31 2.09 0.60
N GLY A 146 -23.89 1.00 0.11
CA GLY A 146 -24.56 0.96 -1.19
C GLY A 146 -23.60 0.96 -2.39
N GLY A 147 -22.30 0.79 -2.15
CA GLY A 147 -21.26 0.79 -3.17
C GLY A 147 -20.78 2.20 -3.53
N GLY A 148 -20.15 2.29 -4.71
CA GLY A 148 -19.65 3.57 -5.23
C GLY A 148 -18.15 3.79 -5.03
N TYR A 149 -17.48 2.96 -4.24
CA TYR A 149 -16.02 2.98 -4.07
C TYR A 149 -15.45 1.56 -3.96
N VAL A 150 -14.14 1.45 -4.08
CA VAL A 150 -13.38 0.23 -3.87
C VAL A 150 -12.30 0.43 -2.80
N ILE A 151 -11.88 -0.65 -2.16
CA ILE A 151 -10.74 -0.66 -1.25
C ILE A 151 -9.44 -0.59 -2.06
N GLN A 152 -8.51 0.25 -1.63
CA GLN A 152 -7.15 0.28 -2.19
C GLN A 152 -6.31 -0.79 -1.50
N SER A 153 -6.48 -2.03 -1.92
CA SER A 153 -6.00 -3.23 -1.23
C SER A 153 -4.47 -3.25 -1.02
N SER A 154 -3.68 -2.69 -1.94
CA SER A 154 -2.22 -2.63 -1.82
C SER A 154 -1.72 -1.71 -0.69
N TYR A 155 -2.53 -0.78 -0.22
CA TYR A 155 -2.16 0.21 0.80
C TYR A 155 -2.99 0.05 2.08
N THR A 156 -3.59 -1.10 2.25
CA THR A 156 -4.27 -1.53 3.47
C THR A 156 -3.25 -2.08 4.46
N PHE A 157 -3.47 -1.87 5.75
CA PHE A 157 -2.63 -2.42 6.80
C PHE A 157 -3.41 -2.75 8.06
N LEU A 158 -2.78 -3.49 9.00
CA LEU A 158 -3.34 -3.82 10.30
C LEU A 158 -2.74 -2.91 11.38
N ASP A 159 -3.59 -2.29 12.18
CA ASP A 159 -3.14 -1.54 13.35
C ASP A 159 -2.82 -2.47 14.54
N SER A 160 -2.23 -1.90 15.60
CA SER A 160 -1.82 -2.66 16.79
C SER A 160 -2.98 -3.30 17.58
N LYS A 161 -4.24 -3.01 17.23
CA LYS A 161 -5.44 -3.63 17.76
C LYS A 161 -6.09 -4.62 16.77
N ASN A 162 -5.36 -5.06 15.77
CA ASN A 162 -5.80 -5.94 14.68
C ASN A 162 -6.96 -5.38 13.84
N ARG A 163 -7.17 -4.05 13.84
CA ARG A 163 -8.16 -3.42 13.00
C ARG A 163 -7.57 -3.17 11.61
N VAL A 164 -8.39 -3.31 10.60
CA VAL A 164 -7.97 -3.05 9.22
C VAL A 164 -8.09 -1.56 8.93
N VAL A 165 -6.98 -0.93 8.59
CA VAL A 165 -6.91 0.46 8.13
C VAL A 165 -6.79 0.45 6.62
N CYS A 166 -7.76 1.02 5.91
CA CYS A 166 -7.79 0.96 4.46
C CYS A 166 -8.18 2.29 3.80
N PRO A 167 -7.36 2.78 2.86
CA PRO A 167 -7.74 3.86 1.98
C PRO A 167 -8.74 3.37 0.92
N THR A 168 -9.57 4.27 0.42
CA THR A 168 -10.62 3.96 -0.53
C THR A 168 -10.56 4.86 -1.76
N SER A 169 -11.12 4.42 -2.87
CA SER A 169 -11.11 5.16 -4.13
C SER A 169 -11.97 6.43 -4.13
N ASN A 170 -12.83 6.62 -3.13
CA ASN A 170 -13.56 7.86 -2.90
C ASN A 170 -12.88 8.80 -1.90
N ASN A 171 -11.58 8.59 -1.65
CA ASN A 171 -10.72 9.42 -0.81
C ASN A 171 -10.97 9.34 0.70
N HIS A 172 -11.64 8.32 1.17
CA HIS A 172 -11.80 8.07 2.60
C HIS A 172 -10.71 7.13 3.12
N VAL A 173 -10.40 7.25 4.40
CA VAL A 173 -9.75 6.22 5.17
C VAL A 173 -10.78 5.59 6.11
N LEU A 174 -10.84 4.27 6.09
CA LEU A 174 -11.69 3.49 7.00
C LEU A 174 -10.83 2.75 8.00
N ILE A 175 -11.32 2.63 9.24
CA ILE A 175 -10.81 1.65 10.20
C ILE A 175 -11.95 0.69 10.52
N LEU A 176 -11.69 -0.59 10.29
CA LEU A 176 -12.66 -1.67 10.46
C LEU A 176 -12.26 -2.54 11.66
N ARG A 177 -13.15 -2.71 12.62
CA ARG A 177 -13.01 -3.70 13.68
C ARG A 177 -13.42 -5.07 13.11
N THR A 178 -12.51 -6.03 13.20
CA THR A 178 -12.65 -7.35 12.57
C THR A 178 -12.78 -8.49 13.57
N THR A 179 -12.35 -8.24 14.82
CA THR A 179 -12.35 -9.22 15.90
C THR A 179 -12.94 -8.64 17.18
N GLU A 180 -13.48 -9.52 18.02
CA GLU A 180 -13.80 -9.22 19.42
C GLU A 180 -12.53 -9.23 20.27
N GLU A 181 -12.65 -8.85 21.56
CA GLU A 181 -11.52 -8.83 22.50
C GLU A 181 -10.90 -10.22 22.76
N ASP A 182 -11.68 -11.28 22.61
CA ASP A 182 -11.23 -12.67 22.75
C ASP A 182 -10.59 -13.21 21.46
N GLY A 183 -10.49 -12.40 20.43
CA GLY A 183 -9.94 -12.77 19.13
C GLY A 183 -10.92 -13.45 18.18
N SER A 184 -12.17 -13.68 18.58
CA SER A 184 -13.15 -14.24 17.66
C SER A 184 -13.47 -13.25 16.52
N VAL A 185 -13.57 -13.79 15.30
CA VAL A 185 -13.83 -12.96 14.10
C VAL A 185 -15.29 -12.50 14.09
N ILE A 186 -15.49 -11.21 13.89
CA ILE A 186 -16.81 -10.60 13.66
C ILE A 186 -17.27 -10.96 12.25
N PRO A 187 -18.43 -11.60 12.06
CA PRO A 187 -18.89 -12.02 10.73
C PRO A 187 -19.10 -10.85 9.75
N GLU A 188 -19.57 -9.72 10.24
CA GLU A 188 -19.76 -8.47 9.50
C GLU A 188 -18.97 -7.37 10.19
N PHE A 189 -17.87 -6.92 9.58
CA PHE A 189 -16.93 -6.01 10.23
C PHE A 189 -17.55 -4.65 10.48
N GLU A 190 -17.18 -4.05 11.60
CA GLU A 190 -17.69 -2.76 12.03
C GLU A 190 -16.77 -1.61 11.56
N LYS A 191 -17.36 -0.63 10.92
CA LYS A 191 -16.67 0.62 10.58
C LYS A 191 -16.61 1.50 11.82
N VAL A 192 -15.42 1.60 12.45
CA VAL A 192 -15.18 2.37 13.68
C VAL A 192 -14.57 3.75 13.41
N LEU A 193 -14.09 3.99 12.18
CA LEU A 193 -13.63 5.29 11.71
C LEU A 193 -13.90 5.41 10.22
N ASP A 194 -14.33 6.61 9.80
CA ASP A 194 -14.55 6.98 8.40
C ASP A 194 -14.25 8.47 8.24
N ILE A 195 -13.14 8.80 7.57
CA ILE A 195 -12.70 10.18 7.35
C ILE A 195 -12.51 10.42 5.85
N ASP A 196 -13.16 11.46 5.31
CA ASP A 196 -12.86 12.01 3.99
C ASP A 196 -11.55 12.79 4.05
N ILE A 197 -10.46 12.13 3.67
CA ILE A 197 -9.09 12.69 3.69
C ILE A 197 -8.99 13.86 2.72
N LYS A 198 -9.62 13.76 1.55
CA LYS A 198 -9.53 14.82 0.55
C LYS A 198 -10.19 16.10 1.04
N ALA A 199 -11.41 16.01 1.55
CA ALA A 199 -12.12 17.18 2.09
C ALA A 199 -11.37 17.79 3.28
N ALA A 200 -10.81 16.97 4.17
CA ALA A 200 -10.02 17.44 5.29
C ALA A 200 -8.72 18.12 4.84
N ALA A 201 -8.01 17.56 3.88
CA ALA A 201 -6.79 18.14 3.32
C ALA A 201 -7.07 19.43 2.52
N GLU A 202 -8.15 19.49 1.75
CA GLU A 202 -8.60 20.71 1.05
C GLU A 202 -8.91 21.85 2.03
N THR A 203 -9.54 21.51 3.16
CA THR A 203 -9.82 22.47 4.24
C THR A 203 -8.51 23.01 4.83
N ALA A 204 -7.56 22.13 5.16
CA ALA A 204 -6.27 22.51 5.73
C ALA A 204 -5.41 23.32 4.75
N LEU A 205 -5.46 22.98 3.45
CA LEU A 205 -4.72 23.66 2.39
C LEU A 205 -5.36 24.99 1.97
N GLY A 206 -6.68 25.12 2.14
CA GLY A 206 -7.46 26.26 1.65
C GLY A 206 -7.67 26.28 0.13
N LYS A 207 -7.50 25.15 -0.55
CA LYS A 207 -7.73 25.01 -1.99
C LYS A 207 -8.09 23.56 -2.39
N GLU A 208 -8.69 23.40 -3.56
CA GLU A 208 -9.09 22.11 -4.13
C GLU A 208 -7.87 21.25 -4.50
N LEU A 209 -7.98 19.96 -4.25
CA LEU A 209 -7.04 18.95 -4.68
C LEU A 209 -7.56 18.24 -5.94
N THR A 210 -6.69 18.04 -6.91
CA THR A 210 -7.02 17.28 -8.14
C THR A 210 -6.50 15.84 -8.10
N GLN A 211 -5.63 15.53 -7.14
CA GLN A 211 -5.20 14.17 -6.86
C GLN A 211 -6.11 13.49 -5.84
N ASN A 212 -6.08 12.17 -5.84
CA ASN A 212 -6.84 11.34 -4.92
C ASN A 212 -5.94 10.78 -3.83
N LEU A 213 -6.56 10.34 -2.72
CA LEU A 213 -5.90 9.57 -1.69
C LEU A 213 -5.30 8.30 -2.30
N LEU A 214 -4.05 8.00 -2.00
CA LEU A 214 -3.36 6.80 -2.45
C LEU A 214 -3.07 5.85 -1.30
N SER A 215 -2.28 6.28 -0.34
CA SER A 215 -1.77 5.42 0.73
C SER A 215 -1.83 6.10 2.08
N VAL A 216 -1.87 5.29 3.13
CA VAL A 216 -1.88 5.71 4.52
C VAL A 216 -0.98 4.80 5.36
N VAL A 217 -0.43 5.34 6.46
CA VAL A 217 0.30 4.57 7.47
C VAL A 217 0.27 5.28 8.82
N PHE A 218 0.30 4.56 9.93
CA PHE A 218 0.58 5.17 11.23
C PHE A 218 2.08 5.37 11.42
N ASP A 219 2.48 6.55 11.90
CA ASP A 219 3.84 6.75 12.38
C ASP A 219 4.04 6.21 13.81
N TYR A 220 5.26 6.39 14.34
CA TYR A 220 5.65 5.92 15.68
C TYR A 220 5.03 6.74 16.83
N ASP A 221 4.42 7.88 16.55
CA ASP A 221 3.68 8.71 17.48
C ASP A 221 2.16 8.49 17.38
N GLY A 222 1.71 7.69 16.41
CA GLY A 222 0.31 7.34 16.16
C GLY A 222 -0.43 8.34 15.28
N ASN A 223 0.26 9.25 14.63
CA ASN A 223 -0.37 10.09 13.61
C ASN A 223 -0.64 9.26 12.36
N LEU A 224 -1.76 9.48 11.70
CA LEU A 224 -2.10 8.81 10.46
C LEU A 224 -1.62 9.63 9.27
N TRP A 225 -0.47 9.25 8.72
CA TRP A 225 0.07 9.84 7.50
C TRP A 225 -0.72 9.41 6.29
N PHE A 226 -0.81 10.30 5.31
CA PHE A 226 -1.44 10.05 4.02
C PHE A 226 -0.67 10.72 2.88
N ALA A 227 -0.77 10.12 1.71
CA ALA A 227 -0.23 10.67 0.48
C ALA A 227 -1.32 10.68 -0.60
N THR A 228 -1.37 11.77 -1.37
CA THR A 228 -2.17 11.82 -2.60
C THR A 228 -1.33 11.47 -3.81
N GLY A 229 -1.97 10.93 -4.83
CA GLY A 229 -1.25 10.52 -6.01
C GLY A 229 -2.02 9.48 -6.82
N GLY A 230 -1.28 8.48 -7.29
CA GLY A 230 -1.79 7.34 -8.05
C GLY A 230 -1.20 7.24 -9.45
N PHE A 231 -1.60 6.21 -10.17
CA PHE A 231 -1.01 5.81 -11.45
C PHE A 231 -1.28 6.76 -12.64
N ARG A 232 -1.88 7.92 -12.41
CA ARG A 232 -2.22 8.89 -13.47
C ARG A 232 -1.71 10.29 -13.17
N ILE A 233 -0.66 10.39 -12.38
CA ILE A 233 0.05 11.63 -12.15
C ILE A 233 1.09 11.79 -13.26
N TYR A 234 1.02 12.90 -13.97
CA TYR A 234 1.93 13.21 -15.06
C TYR A 234 2.55 14.59 -14.80
N PRO A 235 3.86 14.74 -14.89
CA PRO A 235 4.54 16.02 -14.64
C PRO A 235 4.02 17.20 -15.48
N GLU A 236 3.52 16.92 -16.68
CA GLU A 236 2.94 17.94 -17.55
C GLU A 236 1.50 18.33 -17.25
N ARG A 237 0.85 17.62 -16.32
CA ARG A 237 -0.51 17.95 -15.87
C ARG A 237 -0.42 18.64 -14.54
N GLU A 238 -0.71 19.89 -14.46
CA GLU A 238 -0.70 20.68 -13.23
C GLU A 238 -1.70 20.15 -12.18
N GLN A 239 -1.53 18.85 -11.81
CA GLN A 239 -2.34 18.20 -10.80
C GLN A 239 -1.82 18.59 -9.41
N GLN A 240 -2.72 19.04 -8.55
CA GLN A 240 -2.39 19.45 -7.20
C GLN A 240 -2.57 18.29 -6.23
N GLY A 241 -1.53 17.99 -5.49
CA GLY A 241 -1.48 16.97 -4.45
C GLY A 241 -0.84 17.44 -3.16
N VAL A 242 -0.93 16.60 -2.15
CA VAL A 242 -0.38 16.84 -0.81
C VAL A 242 0.18 15.56 -0.20
N LEU A 243 1.14 15.73 0.71
CA LEU A 243 1.53 14.77 1.73
C LEU A 243 1.07 15.35 3.07
N GLY A 244 0.59 14.52 3.99
CA GLY A 244 0.10 15.07 5.24
C GLY A 244 -0.16 14.03 6.30
N TYR A 245 -0.65 14.47 7.45
CA TYR A 245 -1.08 13.57 8.52
C TYR A 245 -2.29 14.12 9.27
N ILE A 246 -3.03 13.19 9.88
CA ILE A 246 -4.05 13.48 10.88
C ILE A 246 -3.42 13.23 12.25
N ALA A 247 -3.52 14.20 13.14
CA ALA A 247 -2.97 14.08 14.49
C ALA A 247 -3.64 12.94 15.26
N ARG A 248 -2.83 12.18 15.99
CA ARG A 248 -3.26 11.06 16.84
C ARG A 248 -4.44 11.42 17.74
N SER A 249 -4.41 12.60 18.37
CA SER A 249 -5.48 13.04 19.27
C SER A 249 -6.86 13.04 18.62
N ALA A 250 -6.96 13.41 17.34
CA ALA A 250 -8.23 13.38 16.60
C ALA A 250 -8.65 11.95 16.27
N ILE A 251 -7.70 11.08 15.90
CA ILE A 251 -7.98 9.65 15.65
C ILE A 251 -8.49 8.99 16.95
N ASP A 252 -7.81 9.22 18.07
CA ASP A 252 -8.19 8.68 19.37
C ASP A 252 -9.57 9.16 19.81
N ALA A 253 -9.88 10.45 19.62
CA ALA A 253 -11.21 11.03 19.92
C ALA A 253 -12.31 10.34 19.09
N ILE A 254 -12.13 10.22 17.78
CA ILE A 254 -13.12 9.54 16.91
C ILE A 254 -13.32 8.08 17.35
N LEU A 255 -12.22 7.37 17.60
CA LEU A 255 -12.27 5.96 18.01
C LEU A 255 -12.87 5.75 19.40
N SER A 256 -12.90 6.78 20.27
CA SER A 256 -13.62 6.78 21.55
C SER A 256 -15.10 7.18 21.41
N GLY A 257 -15.56 7.52 20.21
CA GLY A 257 -16.93 7.94 19.92
C GLY A 257 -17.17 9.44 20.14
N GLU A 258 -16.10 10.22 20.31
CA GLU A 258 -16.16 11.67 20.40
C GLU A 258 -16.20 12.30 19.00
N GLN A 259 -16.79 13.50 18.91
CA GLN A 259 -16.66 14.32 17.69
C GLN A 259 -15.29 15.02 17.72
N ALA A 260 -14.45 14.75 16.72
CA ALA A 260 -13.22 15.49 16.51
C ALA A 260 -13.42 16.56 15.42
N ASP A 261 -12.97 17.78 15.72
CA ASP A 261 -12.82 18.81 14.68
C ASP A 261 -11.50 18.55 13.95
N LEU A 262 -11.59 18.21 12.68
CA LEU A 262 -10.41 17.91 11.85
C LEU A 262 -9.72 19.19 11.34
N SER A 263 -10.32 20.37 11.47
CA SER A 263 -9.76 21.62 10.95
C SER A 263 -8.41 21.97 11.57
N ASP A 264 -8.23 21.64 12.87
CA ASP A 264 -7.00 21.90 13.62
C ASP A 264 -6.11 20.65 13.79
N ALA A 265 -6.54 19.52 13.23
CA ALA A 265 -5.88 18.21 13.41
C ALA A 265 -5.29 17.63 12.14
N VAL A 266 -5.56 18.23 10.99
CA VAL A 266 -5.02 17.79 9.68
C VAL A 266 -3.97 18.78 9.23
N PHE A 267 -2.79 18.26 8.96
CA PHE A 267 -1.64 19.04 8.52
C PHE A 267 -1.17 18.55 7.16
N VAL A 268 -0.88 19.46 6.26
CA VAL A 268 -0.51 19.15 4.88
C VAL A 268 0.77 19.84 4.43
N TYR A 269 1.52 19.15 3.60
CA TYR A 269 2.65 19.66 2.82
C TYR A 269 2.22 19.67 1.36
N GLU A 270 2.17 20.85 0.77
CA GLU A 270 1.75 21.02 -0.62
C GLU A 270 2.84 20.55 -1.57
N LEU A 271 2.48 19.67 -2.50
CA LEU A 271 3.37 19.23 -3.58
C LEU A 271 3.40 20.25 -4.73
N THR A 272 4.47 20.24 -5.48
CA THR A 272 4.54 21.01 -6.73
C THR A 272 3.51 20.48 -7.74
N PRO A 273 2.93 21.33 -8.59
CA PRO A 273 1.98 20.88 -9.61
C PRO A 273 2.56 19.77 -10.50
N GLY A 274 1.83 18.67 -10.65
CA GLY A 274 2.28 17.50 -11.39
C GLY A 274 3.18 16.54 -10.60
N GLU A 275 3.41 16.81 -9.32
CA GLU A 275 4.07 15.89 -8.38
C GLU A 275 3.03 15.11 -7.58
N GLY A 276 3.27 13.82 -7.35
CA GLY A 276 2.39 12.95 -6.57
C GLY A 276 3.04 11.63 -6.23
N ALA A 277 2.54 10.97 -5.18
CA ALA A 277 3.00 9.66 -4.79
C ALA A 277 2.45 8.56 -5.71
N GLU A 278 3.21 7.50 -5.92
CA GLU A 278 2.77 6.32 -6.70
C GLU A 278 2.73 5.03 -5.87
N ASN A 279 3.37 5.02 -4.68
CA ASN A 279 3.52 3.83 -3.86
C ASN A 279 3.20 4.10 -2.38
N GLY A 280 3.41 3.08 -1.55
CA GLY A 280 3.19 3.12 -0.12
C GLY A 280 4.14 4.06 0.61
N ILE A 281 3.79 4.36 1.84
CA ILE A 281 4.58 5.16 2.78
C ILE A 281 5.34 4.20 3.69
N ALA A 282 6.61 4.48 3.97
CA ALA A 282 7.34 3.85 5.06
C ALA A 282 7.42 4.80 6.26
N ALA A 283 7.39 4.26 7.46
CA ALA A 283 7.47 5.02 8.69
C ALA A 283 8.57 4.48 9.61
N SER A 284 9.32 5.40 10.22
CA SER A 284 10.32 5.14 11.25
C SER A 284 10.14 6.10 12.40
N LYS A 285 10.98 5.99 13.45
CA LYS A 285 11.00 6.97 14.53
C LYS A 285 11.45 8.38 14.08
N ASP A 286 12.10 8.46 12.92
CA ASP A 286 12.55 9.74 12.37
C ASP A 286 11.45 10.45 11.57
N GLY A 287 10.41 9.74 11.20
CA GLY A 287 9.25 10.27 10.46
C GLY A 287 8.77 9.34 9.36
N ALA A 288 7.93 9.88 8.48
CA ALA A 288 7.41 9.20 7.31
C ALA A 288 8.29 9.43 6.08
N VAL A 289 8.63 8.36 5.37
CA VAL A 289 9.36 8.43 4.10
C VAL A 289 8.39 8.18 2.95
N ILE A 290 8.35 9.12 2.03
CA ILE A 290 7.41 9.11 0.91
C ILE A 290 8.17 9.38 -0.39
N LEU A 291 7.92 8.54 -1.39
CA LEU A 291 8.39 8.76 -2.75
C LEU A 291 7.28 9.37 -3.59
N THR A 292 7.63 10.46 -4.28
CA THR A 292 6.83 11.01 -5.37
C THR A 292 7.47 10.68 -6.71
N ASN A 293 6.85 11.07 -7.80
CA ASN A 293 7.46 10.95 -9.13
C ASN A 293 8.65 11.91 -9.37
N GLN A 294 9.04 12.73 -8.40
CA GLN A 294 10.12 13.71 -8.51
C GLN A 294 11.12 13.64 -7.35
N ASN A 295 10.66 13.37 -6.14
CA ASN A 295 11.46 13.50 -4.93
C ASN A 295 11.25 12.33 -3.96
N CYS A 296 12.26 12.11 -3.14
CA CYS A 296 12.16 11.33 -1.90
C CYS A 296 12.11 12.29 -0.72
N TYR A 297 11.13 12.12 0.15
CA TYR A 297 10.92 12.95 1.33
C TYR A 297 11.11 12.15 2.61
N LEU A 298 11.75 12.76 3.61
CA LEU A 298 11.53 12.41 5.02
C LEU A 298 10.76 13.56 5.67
N LEU A 299 9.56 13.25 6.13
CA LEU A 299 8.63 14.19 6.74
C LEU A 299 8.43 13.86 8.22
N ARG A 300 8.28 14.88 9.05
CA ARG A 300 8.01 14.75 10.49
C ARG A 300 6.77 15.55 10.88
N ALA A 301 5.97 14.98 11.78
CA ALA A 301 4.88 15.68 12.44
C ALA A 301 5.44 16.59 13.55
N ASN A 302 5.31 17.90 13.40
CA ASN A 302 5.81 18.89 14.36
C ASN A 302 4.93 20.14 14.36
N ASN A 303 3.67 20.05 14.87
CA ASN A 303 2.65 21.10 14.78
C ASN A 303 2.47 21.64 13.35
N GLY A 304 2.65 20.80 12.39
CA GLY A 304 2.71 21.02 10.95
C GLY A 304 3.50 19.90 10.30
N VAL A 305 3.60 19.89 8.98
CA VAL A 305 4.46 18.94 8.27
C VAL A 305 5.83 19.58 8.06
N GLU A 306 6.85 19.04 8.75
CA GLU A 306 8.23 19.44 8.58
C GLU A 306 8.93 18.54 7.56
N ALA A 307 9.45 19.08 6.46
CA ALA A 307 10.35 18.36 5.58
C ALA A 307 11.76 18.35 6.17
N VAL A 308 12.13 17.24 6.81
CA VAL A 308 13.48 17.06 7.38
C VAL A 308 14.53 17.09 6.27
N TRP A 309 14.22 16.38 5.17
CA TRP A 309 14.93 16.51 3.92
C TRP A 309 14.01 16.16 2.74
N CYS A 310 14.37 16.69 1.57
CA CYS A 310 13.76 16.41 0.28
C CYS A 310 14.88 16.26 -0.74
N THR A 311 14.97 15.10 -1.40
CA THR A 311 16.03 14.82 -2.36
C THR A 311 15.42 14.45 -3.69
N PRO A 312 15.71 15.21 -4.76
CA PRO A 312 15.25 14.85 -6.09
C PRO A 312 16.00 13.61 -6.62
N TYR A 313 15.31 12.83 -7.42
CA TYR A 313 15.90 11.72 -8.13
C TYR A 313 15.40 11.67 -9.57
N GLU A 314 16.14 10.98 -10.43
CA GLU A 314 15.77 10.87 -11.83
C GLU A 314 14.72 9.76 -12.00
N SER A 315 13.48 10.17 -12.33
CA SER A 315 12.43 9.26 -12.73
C SER A 315 12.14 9.45 -14.21
N VAL A 316 12.50 8.48 -15.04
CA VAL A 316 12.34 8.58 -16.49
C VAL A 316 11.04 7.98 -16.99
N GLY A 317 10.42 7.13 -16.20
CA GLY A 317 9.09 6.57 -16.42
C GLY A 317 8.72 6.35 -17.89
N ALA A 318 7.56 6.85 -18.25
CA ALA A 318 6.97 6.68 -19.57
C ALA A 318 7.80 7.22 -20.78
N LYS A 319 8.93 7.87 -20.56
CA LYS A 319 9.82 8.27 -21.67
C LYS A 319 10.42 7.07 -22.41
N VAL A 320 10.49 5.92 -21.76
CA VAL A 320 11.08 4.70 -22.32
C VAL A 320 10.10 3.92 -23.18
N SER A 321 8.81 4.10 -23.01
CA SER A 321 7.78 3.33 -23.72
C SER A 321 7.47 3.78 -25.15
N GLY A 322 8.41 4.46 -25.81
CA GLY A 322 8.36 4.73 -27.26
C GLY A 322 7.77 6.09 -27.61
N GLU A 323 8.21 6.59 -28.75
CA GLU A 323 7.82 7.87 -29.28
C GLU A 323 6.29 8.01 -29.41
N GLY A 324 5.74 8.97 -28.71
CA GLY A 324 4.52 9.64 -29.09
C GLY A 324 3.27 9.34 -28.33
N ASP A 325 3.16 8.30 -27.55
CA ASP A 325 1.94 8.06 -26.75
C ASP A 325 2.25 7.93 -25.25
N LYS A 326 2.23 9.08 -24.59
CA LYS A 326 2.37 9.20 -23.13
C LYS A 326 1.23 8.57 -22.35
N THR A 327 0.24 8.00 -23.03
CA THR A 327 -0.93 7.36 -22.42
C THR A 327 -0.81 5.84 -22.37
N THR A 328 0.14 5.26 -23.07
CA THR A 328 0.33 3.79 -23.17
C THR A 328 1.36 3.24 -22.19
N GLY A 329 2.19 4.08 -21.60
CA GLY A 329 2.95 3.68 -20.42
C GLY A 329 1.94 3.33 -19.32
N GLY A 330 1.81 2.06 -18.95
CA GLY A 330 0.96 1.66 -17.84
C GLY A 330 1.24 2.57 -16.64
N GLY A 331 0.22 2.88 -15.85
CA GLY A 331 0.29 3.87 -14.78
C GLY A 331 1.33 3.62 -13.67
N LEU A 332 2.23 2.69 -13.82
CA LEU A 332 3.37 2.42 -12.94
C LEU A 332 4.69 3.02 -13.48
N ALA A 333 4.61 3.90 -14.46
CA ALA A 333 5.78 4.34 -15.22
C ALA A 333 6.47 5.58 -14.64
N TRP A 334 5.83 6.31 -13.74
CA TRP A 334 6.36 7.52 -13.13
C TRP A 334 6.71 7.29 -11.67
N GLY A 335 7.82 7.86 -11.20
CA GLY A 335 8.24 7.75 -9.83
C GLY A 335 9.10 6.53 -9.53
N GLY A 336 9.37 6.28 -8.27
CA GLY A 336 10.04 5.06 -7.82
C GLY A 336 9.19 3.84 -8.14
N GLY A 337 9.78 2.80 -8.70
CA GLY A 337 9.07 1.57 -9.07
C GLY A 337 8.56 0.74 -7.89
N CYS A 338 8.84 1.16 -6.65
CA CYS A 338 8.49 0.47 -5.42
C CYS A 338 8.19 1.46 -4.30
N SER A 339 7.54 0.98 -3.23
CA SER A 339 7.54 1.68 -1.95
C SER A 339 8.96 1.81 -1.40
N PRO A 340 9.31 2.86 -0.65
CA PRO A 340 10.62 2.94 -0.01
C PRO A 340 10.75 1.87 1.06
N SER A 341 11.92 1.24 1.14
CA SER A 341 12.31 0.34 2.23
C SER A 341 13.34 1.02 3.11
N LEU A 342 13.20 0.87 4.41
CA LEU A 342 14.09 1.53 5.38
C LEU A 342 14.98 0.53 6.09
N THR A 343 16.15 0.98 6.45
CA THR A 343 16.97 0.43 7.54
C THR A 343 17.14 1.52 8.61
N PRO A 344 17.75 1.22 9.76
CA PRO A 344 18.02 2.28 10.75
C PRO A 344 18.81 3.47 10.21
N ASP A 345 19.57 3.30 9.16
CA ASP A 345 20.52 4.29 8.67
C ASP A 345 20.30 4.70 7.19
N LEU A 346 19.43 3.98 6.42
CA LEU A 346 19.28 4.17 4.98
C LEU A 346 17.82 4.13 4.54
N VAL A 347 17.55 4.86 3.48
CA VAL A 347 16.34 4.72 2.64
C VAL A 347 16.74 4.08 1.32
N MET A 348 16.04 3.06 0.88
CA MET A 348 16.31 2.34 -0.35
C MET A 348 15.07 2.30 -1.24
N PHE A 349 15.23 2.55 -2.52
CA PHE A 349 14.16 2.44 -3.53
C PHE A 349 14.74 2.32 -4.94
N THR A 350 13.89 2.02 -5.91
CA THR A 350 14.26 1.98 -7.33
C THR A 350 13.72 3.20 -8.08
N ASP A 351 14.45 3.66 -9.09
CA ASP A 351 14.18 4.91 -9.80
C ASP A 351 13.31 4.77 -11.07
N ASN A 352 12.91 3.57 -11.43
CA ASN A 352 12.20 3.31 -12.70
C ASN A 352 12.93 3.82 -13.97
N ALA A 353 14.23 4.02 -13.89
CA ALA A 353 15.04 4.41 -15.04
C ALA A 353 15.35 3.21 -15.96
N ASP A 354 15.96 3.46 -17.10
CA ASP A 354 16.51 2.43 -17.98
C ASP A 354 18.04 2.64 -18.15
N PRO A 355 18.87 1.78 -17.55
CA PRO A 355 18.52 0.68 -16.65
C PRO A 355 18.01 1.15 -15.29
N VAL A 356 17.16 0.36 -14.66
CA VAL A 356 16.70 0.62 -13.28
C VAL A 356 17.89 0.64 -12.32
N LYS A 357 17.94 1.63 -11.45
CA LYS A 357 18.96 1.77 -10.41
C LYS A 357 18.33 1.59 -9.03
N LEU A 358 19.07 1.01 -8.13
CA LEU A 358 18.80 1.08 -6.69
C LEU A 358 19.45 2.36 -6.15
N LEU A 359 18.66 3.21 -5.51
CA LEU A 359 19.07 4.46 -4.89
C LEU A 359 19.05 4.34 -3.38
#